data_ae9d487e3f11e2f513f3bcde6a70595d
#
_entry.id   ae9d487e3f11e2f513f3bcde6a70595d
#
_cell.length_a   1.000
_cell.length_b   1.000
_cell.length_c   1.000
_cell.angle_alpha   90.00
_cell.angle_beta   90.00
_cell.angle_gamma   90.00
#
_symmetry.space_group_name_H-M   'P 1'
#
loop_
_entity.id
_entity.type
_entity.pdbx_description
1 polymer ?
#
loop_
_entity_poly.entity_id
_entity_poly.type
_entity_poly.pdbx_seq_one_letter_code
_entity_poly.pdbx_strand_id
1 'polypeptide(L)'
;LQFIAARDRILQATTDLLKVSADDVPTRVARLLDDRKKLDRELAEATKKLALTGGSDAGAGADDSVRELAGIKFMARAIDGLPAKQLRGLVDEGKRQIGSGVVAFVGIDGAKAGLAVGVTADLTDRFDAVELVKVGADLLGGSGGGGRPDMAQAGGNDTSAASAALEAIAGKISA
;
A
#
# COMPACT_ATOMS: atom_id res chain seq x y z
N LEU A 1 39.22 -33.10 0.92
CA LEU A 1 38.77 -33.29 2.32
C LEU A 1 38.19 -32.00 2.90
N GLN A 2 38.81 -30.80 2.73
CA GLN A 2 38.30 -29.52 3.26
C GLN A 2 36.94 -29.10 2.73
N PHE A 3 36.66 -29.38 1.43
CA PHE A 3 35.39 -29.04 0.79
C PHE A 3 34.21 -29.85 1.34
N ILE A 4 34.40 -31.10 1.63
CA ILE A 4 33.39 -32.02 2.20
C ILE A 4 33.06 -31.54 3.64
N ALA A 5 34.07 -31.29 4.45
CA ALA A 5 33.89 -30.83 5.84
C ALA A 5 33.18 -29.44 5.94
N ALA A 6 33.41 -28.56 4.96
CA ALA A 6 32.70 -27.26 4.91
C ALA A 6 31.21 -27.45 4.57
N ARG A 7 30.90 -28.34 3.63
CA ARG A 7 29.53 -28.67 3.23
C ARG A 7 28.73 -29.33 4.36
N ASP A 8 29.36 -30.27 5.05
CA ASP A 8 28.75 -31.00 6.18
C ASP A 8 28.44 -30.01 7.34
N ARG A 9 29.32 -29.04 7.58
CA ARG A 9 29.12 -28.01 8.61
C ARG A 9 27.96 -27.10 8.29
N ILE A 10 27.82 -26.69 7.01
CA ILE A 10 26.68 -25.86 6.56
C ILE A 10 25.39 -26.66 6.67
N LEU A 11 25.40 -27.92 6.27
CA LEU A 11 24.20 -28.78 6.35
C LEU A 11 23.78 -28.98 7.82
N GLN A 12 24.72 -29.27 8.72
CA GLN A 12 24.43 -29.37 10.15
C GLN A 12 23.86 -28.07 10.72
N ALA A 13 24.46 -26.93 10.44
CA ALA A 13 23.95 -25.65 10.90
C ALA A 13 22.50 -25.38 10.39
N THR A 14 22.21 -25.80 9.15
CA THR A 14 20.86 -25.64 8.56
C THR A 14 19.84 -26.58 9.21
N THR A 15 20.20 -27.83 9.46
CA THR A 15 19.32 -28.81 10.15
C THR A 15 19.04 -28.39 11.58
N ASP A 16 20.04 -27.87 12.29
CA ASP A 16 19.90 -27.37 13.67
C ASP A 16 18.95 -26.15 13.74
N LEU A 17 19.09 -25.20 12.80
CA LEU A 17 18.21 -24.05 12.70
C LEU A 17 16.76 -24.43 12.41
N LEU A 18 16.56 -25.37 11.47
CA LEU A 18 15.23 -25.81 11.03
C LEU A 18 14.64 -26.88 11.95
N LYS A 19 15.45 -27.47 12.85
CA LYS A 19 15.09 -28.59 13.75
C LYS A 19 14.50 -29.78 13.00
N VAL A 20 15.14 -30.17 11.91
CA VAL A 20 14.75 -31.30 11.05
C VAL A 20 15.98 -32.09 10.60
N SER A 21 15.77 -33.31 10.08
CA SER A 21 16.83 -34.10 9.44
C SER A 21 17.28 -33.45 8.12
N ALA A 22 18.47 -33.81 7.62
CA ALA A 22 19.01 -33.29 6.36
C ALA A 22 18.07 -33.57 5.17
N ASP A 23 17.44 -34.73 5.14
CA ASP A 23 16.52 -35.16 4.08
C ASP A 23 15.21 -34.33 4.10
N ASP A 24 14.80 -33.82 5.28
CA ASP A 24 13.58 -33.06 5.47
C ASP A 24 13.77 -31.54 5.24
N VAL A 25 15.01 -31.05 5.12
CA VAL A 25 15.30 -29.63 4.90
C VAL A 25 14.51 -29.03 3.73
N PRO A 26 14.48 -29.64 2.51
CA PRO A 26 13.74 -29.09 1.40
C PRO A 26 12.24 -28.96 1.68
N THR A 27 11.65 -29.99 2.29
CA THR A 27 10.23 -30.02 2.65
C THR A 27 9.91 -28.95 3.69
N ARG A 28 10.77 -28.79 4.69
CA ARG A 28 10.60 -27.76 5.74
C ARG A 28 10.71 -26.35 5.18
N VAL A 29 11.66 -26.10 4.29
CA VAL A 29 11.82 -24.80 3.62
C VAL A 29 10.60 -24.50 2.74
N ALA A 30 10.12 -25.44 1.95
CA ALA A 30 8.91 -25.26 1.14
C ALA A 30 7.70 -24.88 2.02
N ARG A 31 7.50 -25.57 3.13
CA ARG A 31 6.43 -25.29 4.08
C ARG A 31 6.57 -23.89 4.69
N LEU A 32 7.77 -23.48 5.09
CA LEU A 32 8.00 -22.14 5.64
C LEU A 32 7.70 -21.03 4.62
N LEU A 33 8.02 -21.25 3.35
CA LEU A 33 7.70 -20.33 2.26
C LEU A 33 6.19 -20.22 2.02
N ASP A 34 5.46 -21.34 2.11
CA ASP A 34 4.00 -21.36 1.97
C ASP A 34 3.33 -20.70 3.18
N ASP A 35 3.77 -21.00 4.40
CA ASP A 35 3.26 -20.38 5.63
C ASP A 35 3.50 -18.86 5.61
N ARG A 36 4.70 -18.42 5.19
CA ARG A 36 4.98 -17.00 5.00
C ARG A 36 4.03 -16.34 4.00
N LYS A 37 3.83 -16.97 2.83
CA LYS A 37 2.93 -16.45 1.80
C LYS A 37 1.49 -16.36 2.27
N LYS A 38 1.06 -17.31 3.10
CA LYS A 38 -0.28 -17.31 3.72
C LYS A 38 -0.40 -16.16 4.72
N LEU A 39 0.58 -16.00 5.61
CA LEU A 39 0.60 -14.91 6.59
C LEU A 39 0.65 -13.53 5.93
N ASP A 40 1.45 -13.37 4.87
CA ASP A 40 1.49 -12.13 4.08
C ASP A 40 0.11 -11.78 3.49
N ARG A 41 -0.66 -12.79 3.04
CA ARG A 41 -2.03 -12.57 2.54
C ARG A 41 -3.01 -12.22 3.66
N GLU A 42 -2.97 -12.94 4.77
CA GLU A 42 -3.84 -12.67 5.91
C GLU A 42 -3.59 -11.27 6.49
N LEU A 43 -2.32 -10.86 6.58
CA LEU A 43 -1.95 -9.52 7.00
C LEU A 43 -2.50 -8.46 6.03
N ALA A 44 -2.35 -8.68 4.72
CA ALA A 44 -2.86 -7.77 3.70
C ALA A 44 -4.38 -7.63 3.76
N GLU A 45 -5.11 -8.74 3.97
CA GLU A 45 -6.58 -8.73 4.12
C GLU A 45 -7.01 -8.02 5.41
N ALA A 46 -6.31 -8.27 6.52
CA ALA A 46 -6.59 -7.60 7.79
C ALA A 46 -6.37 -6.09 7.70
N THR A 47 -5.23 -5.68 7.12
CA THR A 47 -4.91 -4.27 6.87
C THR A 47 -5.94 -3.61 5.95
N LYS A 48 -6.35 -4.32 4.88
CA LYS A 48 -7.40 -3.83 3.98
C LYS A 48 -8.74 -3.64 4.69
N LYS A 49 -9.14 -4.58 5.53
CA LYS A 49 -10.38 -4.47 6.32
C LYS A 49 -10.32 -3.28 7.28
N LEU A 50 -9.23 -3.11 8.00
CA LEU A 50 -9.02 -1.96 8.89
C LEU A 50 -9.06 -0.65 8.12
N ALA A 51 -8.40 -0.59 6.96
CA ALA A 51 -8.39 0.59 6.10
C ALA A 51 -9.78 0.99 5.60
N LEU A 52 -10.69 0.05 5.39
CA LEU A 52 -12.06 0.32 4.92
C LEU A 52 -13.07 0.58 6.06
N THR A 53 -12.82 0.06 7.27
CA THR A 53 -13.80 0.11 8.38
C THR A 53 -13.60 1.30 9.33
N GLY A 54 -12.59 2.15 9.10
CA GLY A 54 -12.38 3.35 9.95
C GLY A 54 -11.75 3.07 11.31
N GLY A 55 -11.13 1.91 11.49
CA GLY A 55 -10.41 1.56 12.70
C GLY A 55 -8.92 1.73 12.56
N SER A 56 -8.38 2.88 12.90
CA SER A 56 -6.96 2.98 13.21
C SER A 56 -6.66 4.17 14.12
N ASP A 57 -6.35 3.80 15.29
CA ASP A 57 -5.56 4.52 16.28
C ASP A 57 -4.10 4.54 15.78
N ALA A 58 -3.76 5.40 14.83
CA ALA A 58 -2.38 5.65 14.45
C ALA A 58 -2.24 6.99 13.70
N GLY A 59 -1.97 8.03 14.45
CA GLY A 59 -1.40 9.28 13.91
C GLY A 59 -2.42 10.39 13.70
N ALA A 60 -2.41 11.33 14.61
CA ALA A 60 -3.15 12.58 14.55
C ALA A 60 -3.10 13.24 13.16
N GLY A 61 -4.26 13.47 12.54
CA GLY A 61 -4.38 14.51 11.53
C GLY A 61 -5.15 14.24 10.26
N ALA A 62 -5.67 13.04 9.98
CA ALA A 62 -6.57 12.87 8.85
C ALA A 62 -7.92 12.37 9.37
N ASP A 63 -8.89 13.24 9.35
CA ASP A 63 -10.30 12.93 9.57
C ASP A 63 -10.71 11.79 8.64
N ASP A 64 -11.06 10.64 9.23
CA ASP A 64 -11.30 9.34 8.57
C ASP A 64 -12.67 9.31 7.85
N SER A 65 -13.24 10.46 7.60
CA SER A 65 -14.54 10.65 6.99
C SER A 65 -14.44 10.99 5.50
N VAL A 66 -15.40 10.49 4.75
CA VAL A 66 -15.66 10.96 3.39
C VAL A 66 -16.01 12.45 3.50
N ARG A 67 -15.11 13.31 3.02
CA ARG A 67 -15.34 14.77 2.99
C ARG A 67 -16.09 15.14 1.71
N GLU A 68 -16.93 16.14 1.79
CA GLU A 68 -17.52 16.73 0.60
C GLU A 68 -16.73 17.98 0.21
N LEU A 69 -16.11 17.96 -0.95
CA LEU A 69 -15.30 19.04 -1.50
C LEU A 69 -15.91 19.48 -2.83
N ALA A 70 -16.33 20.74 -2.92
CA ALA A 70 -16.98 21.30 -4.12
C ALA A 70 -18.15 20.42 -4.66
N GLY A 71 -18.94 19.82 -3.76
CA GLY A 71 -20.06 18.94 -4.10
C GLY A 71 -19.64 17.52 -4.52
N ILE A 72 -18.40 17.11 -4.28
CA ILE A 72 -17.83 15.81 -4.64
C ILE A 72 -17.35 15.12 -3.38
N LYS A 73 -17.66 13.84 -3.26
CA LYS A 73 -17.15 13.02 -2.16
C LYS A 73 -15.67 12.74 -2.36
N PHE A 74 -14.88 13.06 -1.36
CA PHE A 74 -13.45 12.80 -1.32
C PHE A 74 -13.12 11.89 -0.15
N MET A 75 -12.57 10.71 -0.45
CA MET A 75 -12.11 9.75 0.55
C MET A 75 -10.58 9.74 0.53
N ALA A 76 -9.96 10.18 1.61
CA ALA A 76 -8.51 10.25 1.75
C ALA A 76 -8.05 9.53 3.00
N ARG A 77 -6.98 8.72 2.89
CA ARG A 77 -6.44 7.98 4.03
C ARG A 77 -4.96 7.64 3.85
N ALA A 78 -4.19 7.82 4.92
CA ALA A 78 -2.84 7.29 5.05
C ALA A 78 -2.90 5.98 5.84
N ILE A 79 -2.20 4.93 5.36
CA ILE A 79 -2.28 3.58 5.90
C ILE A 79 -0.86 3.05 6.12
N ASP A 80 -0.49 2.85 7.38
CA ASP A 80 0.80 2.26 7.73
C ASP A 80 0.81 0.74 7.49
N GLY A 81 1.97 0.24 7.06
CA GLY A 81 2.16 -1.18 6.75
C GLY A 81 1.52 -1.64 5.44
N LEU A 82 1.02 -0.73 4.60
CA LEU A 82 0.39 -1.09 3.33
C LEU A 82 1.35 -0.88 2.14
N PRO A 83 1.79 -1.97 1.47
CA PRO A 83 2.63 -1.86 0.28
C PRO A 83 1.90 -1.20 -0.89
N ALA A 84 2.62 -0.40 -1.69
CA ALA A 84 2.07 0.31 -2.85
C ALA A 84 1.28 -0.58 -3.83
N LYS A 85 1.69 -1.84 -4.00
CA LYS A 85 1.02 -2.83 -4.87
C LYS A 85 -0.42 -3.17 -4.45
N GLN A 86 -0.79 -2.95 -3.18
CA GLN A 86 -2.12 -3.24 -2.65
C GLN A 86 -3.06 -2.03 -2.74
N LEU A 87 -2.52 -0.82 -2.91
CA LEU A 87 -3.30 0.42 -2.96
C LEU A 87 -4.34 0.41 -4.07
N ARG A 88 -4.02 -0.14 -5.24
CA ARG A 88 -4.95 -0.18 -6.37
C ARG A 88 -6.25 -0.90 -6.01
N GLY A 89 -6.15 -2.08 -5.43
CA GLY A 89 -7.34 -2.83 -5.01
C GLY A 89 -8.15 -2.12 -3.93
N LEU A 90 -7.46 -1.38 -3.05
CA LEU A 90 -8.11 -0.59 -2.02
C LEU A 90 -8.84 0.62 -2.59
N VAL A 91 -8.23 1.32 -3.55
CA VAL A 91 -8.86 2.45 -4.26
C VAL A 91 -10.09 1.99 -5.06
N ASP A 92 -10.02 0.84 -5.74
CA ASP A 92 -11.19 0.27 -6.44
C ASP A 92 -12.34 -0.03 -5.48
N GLU A 93 -12.05 -0.52 -4.29
CA GLU A 93 -13.06 -0.76 -3.25
C GLU A 93 -13.61 0.55 -2.69
N GLY A 94 -12.72 1.54 -2.42
CA GLY A 94 -13.13 2.88 -1.99
C GLY A 94 -14.07 3.55 -3.00
N LYS A 95 -13.79 3.44 -4.31
CA LYS A 95 -14.68 3.95 -5.37
C LYS A 95 -16.07 3.31 -5.33
N ARG A 96 -16.14 2.00 -5.07
CA ARG A 96 -17.44 1.32 -4.90
C ARG A 96 -18.19 1.80 -3.66
N GLN A 97 -17.47 2.04 -2.58
CA GLN A 97 -18.07 2.48 -1.32
C GLN A 97 -18.64 3.90 -1.40
N ILE A 98 -17.93 4.84 -2.05
CA ILE A 98 -18.41 6.22 -2.17
C ILE A 98 -19.42 6.41 -3.30
N GLY A 99 -19.46 5.51 -4.28
CA GLY A 99 -20.34 5.55 -5.45
C GLY A 99 -19.92 6.57 -6.50
N SER A 100 -19.84 7.85 -6.14
CA SER A 100 -19.37 8.96 -6.99
C SER A 100 -18.42 9.83 -6.18
N GLY A 101 -17.20 10.07 -6.69
CA GLY A 101 -16.19 10.85 -5.98
C GLY A 101 -14.75 10.55 -6.37
N VAL A 102 -13.84 11.06 -5.57
CA VAL A 102 -12.40 10.84 -5.68
C VAL A 102 -11.89 10.10 -4.44
N VAL A 103 -11.04 9.10 -4.64
CA VAL A 103 -10.39 8.32 -3.58
C VAL A 103 -8.89 8.51 -3.68
N ALA A 104 -8.23 8.87 -2.59
CA ALA A 104 -6.79 9.02 -2.51
C ALA A 104 -6.24 8.26 -1.29
N PHE A 105 -5.43 7.24 -1.50
CA PHE A 105 -4.80 6.49 -0.43
C PHE A 105 -3.28 6.54 -0.51
N VAL A 106 -2.66 6.81 0.63
CA VAL A 106 -1.21 6.71 0.81
C VAL A 106 -0.92 5.46 1.63
N GLY A 107 -0.12 4.55 1.11
CA GLY A 107 0.40 3.39 1.82
C GLY A 107 1.84 3.64 2.23
N ILE A 108 2.16 3.39 3.49
CA ILE A 108 3.51 3.52 4.03
C ILE A 108 4.04 2.11 4.29
N ASP A 109 5.18 1.78 3.68
CA ASP A 109 5.86 0.50 3.86
C ASP A 109 7.34 0.74 4.18
N GLY A 110 7.66 0.78 5.48
CA GLY A 110 8.97 1.16 5.97
C GLY A 110 9.34 2.60 5.59
N ALA A 111 10.39 2.77 4.78
CA ALA A 111 10.86 4.08 4.31
C ALA A 111 10.28 4.49 2.94
N LYS A 112 9.29 3.77 2.43
CA LYS A 112 8.67 4.04 1.13
C LYS A 112 7.21 4.44 1.30
N ALA A 113 6.80 5.47 0.59
CA ALA A 113 5.41 5.85 0.46
C ALA A 113 4.90 5.51 -0.94
N GLY A 114 3.72 4.92 -1.02
CA GLY A 114 2.99 4.75 -2.26
C GLY A 114 1.73 5.59 -2.22
N LEU A 115 1.37 6.23 -3.32
CA LEU A 115 0.13 6.98 -3.46
C LEU A 115 -0.69 6.37 -4.60
N ALA A 116 -1.97 6.18 -4.38
CA ALA A 116 -2.91 5.82 -5.43
C ALA A 116 -4.14 6.73 -5.36
N VAL A 117 -4.52 7.24 -6.52
CA VAL A 117 -5.70 8.08 -6.69
C VAL A 117 -6.65 7.41 -7.68
N GLY A 118 -7.93 7.36 -7.33
CA GLY A 118 -8.99 6.88 -8.19
C GLY A 118 -10.10 7.91 -8.33
N VAL A 119 -10.56 8.08 -9.54
CA VAL A 119 -11.69 8.93 -9.89
C VAL A 119 -12.80 8.04 -10.41
N THR A 120 -14.04 8.25 -9.98
CA THR A 120 -15.18 7.50 -10.51
C THR A 120 -15.49 7.90 -11.95
N ALA A 121 -16.04 7.00 -12.73
CA ALA A 121 -16.19 7.16 -14.18
C ALA A 121 -16.99 8.42 -14.59
N ASP A 122 -17.93 8.82 -13.75
CA ASP A 122 -18.77 10.01 -13.93
C ASP A 122 -18.03 11.33 -13.74
N LEU A 123 -16.84 11.29 -13.12
CA LEU A 123 -16.03 12.47 -12.82
C LEU A 123 -14.72 12.55 -13.62
N THR A 124 -14.43 11.59 -14.47
CA THR A 124 -13.20 11.57 -15.29
C THR A 124 -13.10 12.70 -16.29
N ASP A 125 -14.21 13.31 -16.68
CA ASP A 125 -14.24 14.50 -17.55
C ASP A 125 -13.84 15.79 -16.81
N ARG A 126 -13.91 15.78 -15.47
CA ARG A 126 -13.59 16.94 -14.63
C ARG A 126 -12.26 16.78 -13.92
N PHE A 127 -11.90 15.56 -13.55
CA PHE A 127 -10.68 15.25 -12.78
C PHE A 127 -9.92 14.10 -13.41
N ASP A 128 -8.63 14.32 -13.60
CA ASP A 128 -7.71 13.28 -14.05
C ASP A 128 -6.90 12.74 -12.86
N ALA A 129 -7.01 11.45 -12.60
CA ALA A 129 -6.25 10.80 -11.53
C ALA A 129 -4.74 10.95 -11.71
N VAL A 130 -4.25 11.08 -12.95
CA VAL A 130 -2.82 11.28 -13.25
C VAL A 130 -2.37 12.67 -12.80
N GLU A 131 -3.19 13.70 -12.99
CA GLU A 131 -2.86 15.05 -12.51
C GLU A 131 -2.90 15.10 -10.99
N LEU A 132 -3.93 14.52 -10.38
CA LEU A 132 -4.07 14.50 -8.93
C LEU A 132 -2.93 13.72 -8.25
N VAL A 133 -2.53 12.58 -8.82
CA VAL A 133 -1.45 11.78 -8.24
C VAL A 133 -0.10 12.48 -8.32
N LYS A 134 0.15 13.29 -9.35
CA LYS A 134 1.39 14.08 -9.49
C LYS A 134 1.53 15.10 -8.37
N VAL A 135 0.44 15.81 -8.06
CA VAL A 135 0.43 16.80 -6.96
C VAL A 135 0.83 16.17 -5.62
N GLY A 136 0.28 14.98 -5.32
CA GLY A 136 0.63 14.29 -4.10
C GLY A 136 2.04 13.66 -4.15
N ALA A 137 2.47 13.17 -5.32
CA ALA A 137 3.77 12.55 -5.49
C ALA A 137 4.93 13.52 -5.28
N ASP A 138 4.80 14.76 -5.73
CA ASP A 138 5.81 15.81 -5.56
C ASP A 138 6.10 16.05 -4.07
N LEU A 139 5.09 16.03 -3.21
CA LEU A 139 5.23 16.17 -1.77
C LEU A 139 5.83 14.93 -1.10
N LEU A 140 5.58 13.75 -1.65
CA LEU A 140 6.16 12.49 -1.16
C LEU A 140 7.62 12.30 -1.62
N GLY A 141 8.22 13.30 -2.28
CA GLY A 141 9.58 13.18 -2.82
C GLY A 141 9.68 12.20 -4.00
N GLY A 142 8.57 11.99 -4.71
CA GLY A 142 8.50 11.16 -5.90
C GLY A 142 8.79 11.97 -7.17
N SER A 143 9.25 11.30 -8.21
CA SER A 143 9.58 11.95 -9.51
C SER A 143 8.46 11.81 -10.56
N GLY A 144 7.24 11.54 -10.11
CA GLY A 144 6.08 11.42 -10.99
C GLY A 144 5.22 10.20 -10.69
N GLY A 145 4.09 10.14 -11.35
CA GLY A 145 3.13 9.05 -11.28
C GLY A 145 2.58 8.73 -12.67
N GLY A 146 1.95 7.59 -12.79
CA GLY A 146 1.35 7.16 -14.06
C GLY A 146 0.09 6.34 -13.84
N GLY A 147 -0.68 6.24 -14.91
CA GLY A 147 -1.94 5.51 -14.87
C GLY A 147 -2.88 5.91 -15.99
N ARG A 148 -4.15 5.83 -15.71
CA ARG A 148 -5.25 6.27 -16.54
C ARG A 148 -6.03 7.37 -15.83
N PRO A 149 -6.88 8.14 -16.54
CA PRO A 149 -7.70 9.19 -15.92
C PRO A 149 -8.56 8.71 -14.74
N ASP A 150 -8.98 7.44 -14.76
CA ASP A 150 -9.79 6.83 -13.70
C ASP A 150 -8.97 6.26 -12.52
N MET A 151 -7.65 6.04 -12.72
CA MET A 151 -6.78 5.42 -11.72
C MET A 151 -5.30 5.70 -12.02
N ALA A 152 -4.60 6.33 -11.10
CA ALA A 152 -3.17 6.58 -11.19
C ALA A 152 -2.45 6.25 -9.87
N GLN A 153 -1.15 5.93 -9.99
CA GLN A 153 -0.29 5.61 -8.87
C GLN A 153 1.04 6.32 -8.98
N ALA A 154 1.61 6.64 -7.84
CA ALA A 154 2.96 7.19 -7.71
C ALA A 154 3.66 6.59 -6.49
N GLY A 155 4.96 6.75 -6.43
CA GLY A 155 5.77 6.40 -5.27
C GLY A 155 6.61 7.58 -4.83
N GLY A 156 7.01 7.57 -3.56
CA GLY A 156 7.92 8.53 -2.96
C GLY A 156 8.68 7.92 -1.79
N ASN A 157 9.61 8.68 -1.24
CA ASN A 157 10.44 8.25 -0.12
C ASN A 157 10.19 9.08 1.15
N ASP A 158 9.35 10.11 1.08
CA ASP A 158 8.98 10.93 2.24
C ASP A 158 7.63 10.46 2.81
N THR A 159 7.70 9.58 3.78
CA THR A 159 6.53 9.04 4.47
C THR A 159 5.90 10.05 5.42
N SER A 160 6.65 11.06 5.88
CA SER A 160 6.15 12.09 6.79
C SER A 160 5.20 13.08 6.10
N ALA A 161 5.32 13.23 4.79
CA ALA A 161 4.49 14.09 3.97
C ALA A 161 3.14 13.46 3.53
N ALA A 162 2.80 12.25 4.01
CA ALA A 162 1.60 11.53 3.59
C ALA A 162 0.31 12.36 3.77
N SER A 163 0.13 12.99 4.92
CA SER A 163 -1.03 13.85 5.19
C SER A 163 -1.03 15.11 4.32
N ALA A 164 0.14 15.74 4.14
CA ALA A 164 0.28 16.93 3.30
C ALA A 164 -0.04 16.62 1.82
N ALA A 165 0.36 15.46 1.34
CA ALA A 165 0.04 14.99 -0.01
C ALA A 165 -1.47 14.81 -0.22
N LEU A 166 -2.19 14.25 0.75
CA LEU A 166 -3.64 14.10 0.70
C LEU A 166 -4.36 15.45 0.73
N GLU A 167 -3.90 16.39 1.57
CA GLU A 167 -4.49 17.75 1.65
C GLU A 167 -4.21 18.56 0.37
N ALA A 168 -3.06 18.40 -0.26
CA ALA A 168 -2.77 19.04 -1.54
C ALA A 168 -3.70 18.53 -2.66
N ILE A 169 -4.02 17.23 -2.66
CA ILE A 169 -5.01 16.64 -3.58
C ILE A 169 -6.40 17.22 -3.29
N ALA A 170 -6.80 17.33 -2.02
CA ALA A 170 -8.05 17.95 -1.60
C ALA A 170 -8.16 19.40 -2.07
N GLY A 171 -7.09 20.18 -1.92
CA GLY A 171 -7.00 21.56 -2.40
C GLY A 171 -7.19 21.65 -3.93
N LYS A 172 -6.61 20.73 -4.69
CA LYS A 172 -6.74 20.67 -6.16
C LYS A 172 -8.17 20.34 -6.61
N ILE A 173 -8.90 19.54 -5.82
CA ILE A 173 -10.31 19.21 -6.10
C ILE A 173 -11.24 20.40 -5.80
N SER A 174 -10.86 21.22 -4.80
CA SER A 174 -11.67 22.37 -4.35
C SER A 174 -11.46 23.64 -5.18
N ALA A 175 -10.39 23.68 -6.01
CA ALA A 175 -10.03 24.82 -6.85
C ALA A 175 -10.81 24.82 -8.18
#